data_deba0a009198bdd57ee5ecebba49dfc7
#
_entry.id   deba0a009198bdd57ee5ecebba49dfc7
#
_cell.length_a   1.000
_cell.length_b   1.000
_cell.length_c   1.000
_cell.angle_alpha   90.00
_cell.angle_beta   90.00
_cell.angle_gamma   90.00
#
_symmetry.space_group_name_H-M   'P 1'
#
loop_
_entity.id
_entity.type
_entity.pdbx_description
1 polymer ?
#
loop_
_entity_poly.entity_id
_entity_poly.type
_entity_poly.pdbx_seq_one_letter_code
_entity_poly.pdbx_strand_id
1 'polypeptide(L)'
;MGLYESLEKIVAKENIYVDEPMSKHTTFRTGGNADFLVVPQNKQEMIGLLKLNVEKTIIGNGSNLLVKDGGIRGLVIKTTSLKNYTVDDDIIIAEAGVLLSKLSNIAKENGLTGLEFACGIPGTLGGAVMMNASAYGGETSNVVIETEYADLNGNVYKTTEHNFGYRKSMFTGSEYTILESKLKLEHGNKEEIENKMKELMKSRNEKQPVNMPSAGSTFKRPEGYFAGKLIEDSGLKGYKIGGAEVSTLHAGFVVN
;
A
#
# COMPACT_ATOMS: atom_id res chain seq x y z
N MET A 1 33.68 2.47 1.19
CA MET A 1 32.81 1.29 1.23
C MET A 1 31.65 1.60 0.30
N GLY A 2 31.39 0.74 -0.68
CA GLY A 2 30.27 0.93 -1.60
C GLY A 2 28.91 0.72 -0.92
N LEU A 3 27.83 1.19 -1.53
CA LEU A 3 26.48 1.01 -0.99
C LEU A 3 26.14 -0.48 -0.88
N TYR A 4 26.44 -1.30 -1.88
CA TYR A 4 26.20 -2.75 -1.87
C TYR A 4 26.83 -3.44 -0.65
N GLU A 5 28.10 -3.16 -0.35
CA GLU A 5 28.79 -3.70 0.82
C GLU A 5 28.16 -3.28 2.15
N SER A 6 27.53 -2.10 2.19
CA SER A 6 26.80 -1.63 3.37
C SER A 6 25.47 -2.36 3.51
N LEU A 7 24.79 -2.66 2.41
CA LEU A 7 23.54 -3.41 2.39
C LEU A 7 23.73 -4.85 2.84
N GLU A 8 24.81 -5.54 2.39
CA GLU A 8 25.13 -6.93 2.79
C GLU A 8 25.40 -7.11 4.29
N LYS A 9 25.71 -6.04 5.01
CA LYS A 9 25.88 -6.06 6.48
C LYS A 9 24.56 -6.00 7.24
N ILE A 10 23.46 -5.62 6.54
CA ILE A 10 22.17 -5.38 7.15
C ILE A 10 21.16 -6.46 6.77
N VAL A 11 21.18 -6.89 5.51
CA VAL A 11 20.24 -7.87 4.96
C VAL A 11 21.00 -8.98 4.22
N ALA A 12 20.37 -10.14 4.09
CA ALA A 12 20.94 -11.24 3.32
C ALA A 12 21.01 -10.90 1.82
N LYS A 13 22.03 -11.43 1.13
CA LYS A 13 22.32 -11.13 -0.29
C LYS A 13 21.13 -11.37 -1.23
N GLU A 14 20.38 -12.43 -0.98
CA GLU A 14 19.19 -12.80 -1.75
C GLU A 14 18.05 -11.77 -1.66
N ASN A 15 18.12 -10.85 -0.71
CA ASN A 15 17.17 -9.75 -0.53
C ASN A 15 17.66 -8.41 -1.09
N ILE A 16 18.83 -8.41 -1.80
CA ILE A 16 19.40 -7.23 -2.44
C ILE A 16 19.38 -7.42 -3.95
N TYR A 17 18.68 -6.54 -4.63
CA TYR A 17 18.56 -6.53 -6.08
C TYR A 17 19.24 -5.27 -6.62
N VAL A 18 20.14 -5.44 -7.60
CA VAL A 18 20.86 -4.33 -8.26
C VAL A 18 20.28 -4.13 -9.64
N ASP A 19 20.09 -2.88 -10.04
CA ASP A 19 19.52 -2.51 -11.35
C ASP A 19 18.17 -3.22 -11.62
N GLU A 20 17.31 -3.25 -10.59
CA GLU A 20 16.08 -4.06 -10.59
C GLU A 20 14.91 -3.34 -11.26
N PRO A 21 14.28 -3.93 -12.29
CA PRO A 21 13.15 -3.32 -12.98
C PRO A 21 11.95 -3.12 -12.05
N MET A 22 11.56 -1.86 -11.84
CA MET A 22 10.42 -1.50 -10.99
C MET A 22 9.08 -1.98 -11.55
N SER A 23 9.02 -2.30 -12.83
CA SER A 23 7.84 -2.94 -13.44
C SER A 23 7.45 -4.28 -12.79
N LYS A 24 8.40 -4.99 -12.18
CA LYS A 24 8.15 -6.22 -11.39
C LYS A 24 7.59 -5.93 -9.98
N HIS A 25 7.68 -4.68 -9.52
CA HIS A 25 7.37 -4.25 -8.15
C HIS A 25 6.23 -3.25 -8.07
N THR A 26 5.56 -2.97 -9.19
CA THR A 26 4.36 -2.14 -9.27
C THR A 26 3.19 -2.94 -9.84
N THR A 27 1.97 -2.66 -9.36
CA THR A 27 0.76 -3.28 -9.95
C THR A 27 0.44 -2.70 -11.33
N PHE A 28 0.99 -1.53 -11.67
CA PHE A 28 0.88 -0.94 -13.01
C PHE A 28 1.80 -1.64 -14.02
N ARG A 29 2.78 -2.42 -13.55
CA ARG A 29 3.77 -3.16 -14.35
C ARG A 29 4.55 -2.30 -15.33
N THR A 30 4.83 -1.05 -14.94
CA THR A 30 5.69 -0.10 -15.63
C THR A 30 6.76 0.40 -14.70
N GLY A 31 7.81 1.00 -15.27
CA GLY A 31 8.89 1.68 -14.56
C GLY A 31 10.25 1.14 -14.92
N GLY A 32 11.20 2.06 -15.07
CA GLY A 32 12.62 1.77 -15.24
C GLY A 32 13.24 1.21 -13.98
N ASN A 33 14.55 0.96 -13.99
CA ASN A 33 15.24 0.23 -12.94
C ASN A 33 15.48 1.09 -11.69
N ALA A 34 15.40 0.46 -10.52
CA ALA A 34 15.94 1.00 -9.28
C ALA A 34 17.45 0.70 -9.23
N ASP A 35 18.30 1.64 -8.77
CA ASP A 35 19.71 1.36 -8.58
C ASP A 35 19.91 0.19 -7.63
N PHE A 36 19.19 0.21 -6.51
CA PHE A 36 19.09 -0.89 -5.55
C PHE A 36 17.65 -1.04 -5.08
N LEU A 37 17.18 -2.29 -5.00
CA LEU A 37 15.95 -2.64 -4.31
C LEU A 37 16.28 -3.66 -3.23
N VAL A 38 15.80 -3.42 -2.00
CA VAL A 38 16.05 -4.27 -0.84
C VAL A 38 14.73 -4.65 -0.17
N VAL A 39 14.65 -5.90 0.29
CA VAL A 39 13.46 -6.45 0.96
C VAL A 39 13.83 -6.88 2.38
N PRO A 40 13.71 -5.98 3.39
CA PRO A 40 14.00 -6.33 4.78
C PRO A 40 13.02 -7.40 5.28
N GLN A 41 13.54 -8.38 6.02
CA GLN A 41 12.78 -9.52 6.53
C GLN A 41 12.21 -9.28 7.94
N ASN A 42 12.70 -8.24 8.63
CA ASN A 42 12.29 -7.87 9.99
C ASN A 42 12.52 -6.37 10.25
N LYS A 43 11.97 -5.88 11.38
CA LYS A 43 12.08 -4.48 11.78
C LYS A 43 13.53 -4.03 12.01
N GLN A 44 14.42 -4.90 12.50
CA GLN A 44 15.82 -4.57 12.76
C GLN A 44 16.56 -4.25 11.45
N GLU A 45 16.36 -5.08 10.42
CA GLU A 45 16.90 -4.83 9.08
C GLU A 45 16.33 -3.53 8.51
N MET A 46 15.00 -3.30 8.63
CA MET A 46 14.37 -2.05 8.20
C MET A 46 15.02 -0.83 8.85
N ILE A 47 15.18 -0.84 10.18
CA ILE A 47 15.83 0.24 10.92
C ILE A 47 17.28 0.42 10.49
N GLY A 48 18.02 -0.68 10.24
CA GLY A 48 19.38 -0.64 9.72
C GLY A 48 19.48 0.06 8.35
N LEU A 49 18.55 -0.23 7.45
CA LEU A 49 18.48 0.40 6.12
C LEU A 49 18.13 1.89 6.21
N LEU A 50 17.26 2.30 7.14
CA LEU A 50 16.90 3.71 7.33
C LEU A 50 18.10 4.57 7.73
N LYS A 51 19.06 4.02 8.47
CA LYS A 51 20.28 4.73 8.93
C LYS A 51 21.32 4.98 7.83
N LEU A 52 21.20 4.34 6.68
CA LEU A 52 22.14 4.56 5.59
C LEU A 52 21.99 5.99 5.06
N ASN A 53 23.11 6.68 4.81
CA ASN A 53 23.12 8.02 4.20
C ASN A 53 23.01 7.91 2.68
N VAL A 54 21.80 7.62 2.19
CA VAL A 54 21.45 7.48 0.77
C VAL A 54 20.00 7.92 0.60
N GLU A 55 19.66 8.44 -0.59
CA GLU A 55 18.26 8.71 -0.94
C GLU A 55 17.44 7.40 -0.89
N LYS A 56 16.28 7.43 -0.25
CA LYS A 56 15.44 6.26 -0.02
C LYS A 56 14.03 6.47 -0.53
N THR A 57 13.51 5.44 -1.17
CA THR A 57 12.09 5.32 -1.54
C THR A 57 11.51 4.10 -0.84
N ILE A 58 10.57 4.32 0.07
CA ILE A 58 9.89 3.21 0.79
C ILE A 58 8.62 2.84 0.03
N ILE A 59 8.47 1.56 -0.30
CA ILE A 59 7.28 1.05 -0.99
C ILE A 59 6.67 -0.15 -0.25
N GLY A 60 5.36 -0.26 -0.33
CA GLY A 60 4.64 -1.49 0.02
C GLY A 60 4.52 -2.41 -1.21
N ASN A 61 3.28 -2.73 -1.58
CA ASN A 61 3.00 -3.58 -2.75
C ASN A 61 3.06 -2.84 -4.11
N GLY A 62 3.44 -1.56 -4.14
CA GLY A 62 3.53 -0.76 -5.37
C GLY A 62 2.18 -0.52 -6.09
N SER A 63 1.07 -0.61 -5.35
CA SER A 63 -0.28 -0.54 -5.93
C SER A 63 -0.84 0.88 -6.12
N ASN A 64 -0.09 1.88 -5.70
CA ASN A 64 -0.42 3.30 -5.85
C ASN A 64 0.80 4.08 -6.37
N LEU A 65 1.58 3.46 -7.27
CA LEU A 65 2.86 3.99 -7.71
C LEU A 65 2.98 3.92 -9.23
N LEU A 66 3.38 5.02 -9.84
CA LEU A 66 3.85 5.12 -11.22
C LEU A 66 5.34 5.47 -11.20
N VAL A 67 6.17 4.56 -11.67
CA VAL A 67 7.61 4.77 -11.83
C VAL A 67 7.88 5.14 -13.29
N LYS A 68 8.61 6.23 -13.52
CA LYS A 68 9.02 6.68 -14.85
C LYS A 68 10.10 5.76 -15.45
N ASP A 69 10.33 5.86 -16.76
CA ASP A 69 11.33 5.06 -17.48
C ASP A 69 12.77 5.27 -16.97
N GLY A 70 13.08 6.45 -16.42
CA GLY A 70 14.34 6.72 -15.75
C GLY A 70 14.58 5.94 -14.46
N GLY A 71 13.57 5.24 -13.95
CA GLY A 71 13.67 4.44 -12.73
C GLY A 71 13.75 5.27 -11.44
N ILE A 72 14.31 4.68 -10.39
CA ILE A 72 14.47 5.28 -9.06
C ILE A 72 15.95 5.25 -8.69
N ARG A 73 16.52 6.42 -8.38
CA ARG A 73 17.91 6.53 -7.93
C ARG A 73 18.02 6.26 -6.43
N GLY A 74 19.16 5.74 -6.02
CA GLY A 74 19.42 5.42 -4.62
C GLY A 74 18.85 4.06 -4.21
N LEU A 75 18.17 3.99 -3.06
CA LEU A 75 17.71 2.77 -2.42
C LEU A 75 16.18 2.68 -2.37
N VAL A 76 15.61 1.70 -3.03
CA VAL A 76 14.20 1.32 -2.84
C VAL A 76 14.12 0.26 -1.75
N ILE A 77 13.30 0.49 -0.72
CA ILE A 77 13.05 -0.47 0.37
C ILE A 77 11.61 -0.96 0.25
N LYS A 78 11.44 -2.26 -0.02
CA LYS A 78 10.12 -2.87 -0.18
C LYS A 78 9.70 -3.60 1.09
N THR A 79 8.66 -3.14 1.75
CA THR A 79 8.26 -3.60 3.10
C THR A 79 7.47 -4.91 3.12
N THR A 80 7.19 -5.55 1.99
CA THR A 80 6.25 -6.68 1.88
C THR A 80 6.64 -7.95 2.66
N SER A 81 7.88 -8.06 3.13
CA SER A 81 8.30 -9.16 4.02
C SER A 81 8.13 -8.87 5.51
N LEU A 82 7.83 -7.61 5.89
CA LEU A 82 7.37 -7.26 7.24
C LEU A 82 5.89 -7.67 7.37
N LYS A 83 5.62 -8.94 7.68
CA LYS A 83 4.28 -9.55 7.57
C LYS A 83 3.81 -10.30 8.81
N ASN A 84 4.50 -10.08 9.95
CA ASN A 84 4.07 -10.64 11.22
C ASN A 84 2.80 -9.92 11.72
N TYR A 85 1.99 -10.64 12.44
CA TYR A 85 0.79 -10.11 13.08
C TYR A 85 0.43 -10.94 14.32
N THR A 86 -0.31 -10.33 15.23
CA THR A 86 -0.95 -10.97 16.37
C THR A 86 -2.41 -10.54 16.45
N VAL A 87 -3.25 -11.39 17.01
CA VAL A 87 -4.66 -11.10 17.31
C VAL A 87 -4.88 -11.36 18.80
N ASP A 88 -5.41 -10.37 19.48
CA ASP A 88 -5.75 -10.44 20.91
C ASP A 88 -7.11 -9.77 21.09
N ASP A 89 -8.14 -10.60 21.34
CA ASP A 89 -9.54 -10.23 21.43
C ASP A 89 -10.02 -9.41 20.19
N ASP A 90 -10.35 -8.14 20.35
CA ASP A 90 -10.78 -7.21 19.28
C ASP A 90 -9.62 -6.41 18.64
N ILE A 91 -8.38 -6.73 19.01
CA ILE A 91 -7.18 -6.03 18.55
C ILE A 91 -6.37 -6.89 17.59
N ILE A 92 -6.01 -6.30 16.44
CA ILE A 92 -5.00 -6.85 15.54
C ILE A 92 -3.79 -5.93 15.55
N ILE A 93 -2.60 -6.47 15.85
CA ILE A 93 -1.32 -5.76 15.67
C ILE A 93 -0.66 -6.40 14.45
N ALA A 94 -0.28 -5.58 13.47
CA ALA A 94 0.28 -6.09 12.23
C ALA A 94 1.38 -5.19 11.67
N GLU A 95 2.45 -5.80 11.16
CA GLU A 95 3.55 -5.09 10.50
C GLU A 95 3.10 -4.44 9.18
N ALA A 96 3.81 -3.39 8.79
CA ALA A 96 3.48 -2.52 7.66
C ALA A 96 3.36 -3.22 6.30
N GLY A 97 4.03 -4.36 6.12
CA GLY A 97 4.02 -5.14 4.88
C GLY A 97 2.85 -6.11 4.76
N VAL A 98 2.04 -6.31 5.80
CA VAL A 98 0.86 -7.19 5.73
C VAL A 98 -0.13 -6.65 4.70
N LEU A 99 -0.54 -7.49 3.75
CA LEU A 99 -1.53 -7.11 2.73
C LEU A 99 -2.91 -6.87 3.37
N LEU A 100 -3.62 -5.85 2.92
CA LEU A 100 -4.96 -5.52 3.40
C LEU A 100 -5.95 -6.67 3.20
N SER A 101 -5.88 -7.37 2.06
CA SER A 101 -6.71 -8.56 1.81
C SER A 101 -6.42 -9.69 2.82
N LYS A 102 -5.16 -9.85 3.24
CA LYS A 102 -4.80 -10.81 4.29
C LYS A 102 -5.35 -10.37 5.64
N LEU A 103 -5.24 -9.08 6.00
CA LEU A 103 -5.80 -8.53 7.24
C LEU A 103 -7.31 -8.70 7.31
N SER A 104 -8.04 -8.42 6.22
CA SER A 104 -9.50 -8.64 6.16
C SER A 104 -9.86 -10.12 6.38
N ASN A 105 -9.07 -11.05 5.83
CA ASN A 105 -9.28 -12.47 6.07
C ASN A 105 -8.95 -12.88 7.51
N ILE A 106 -7.87 -12.35 8.10
CA ILE A 106 -7.53 -12.58 9.50
C ILE A 106 -8.67 -12.10 10.42
N ALA A 107 -9.19 -10.88 10.19
CA ALA A 107 -10.31 -10.34 10.93
C ALA A 107 -11.55 -11.26 10.82
N LYS A 108 -11.93 -11.64 9.60
CA LYS A 108 -13.05 -12.58 9.35
C LYS A 108 -12.87 -13.91 10.10
N GLU A 109 -11.67 -14.51 10.03
CA GLU A 109 -11.41 -15.82 10.71
C GLU A 109 -11.56 -15.72 12.23
N ASN A 110 -11.34 -14.54 12.81
CA ASN A 110 -11.48 -14.25 14.24
C ASN A 110 -12.86 -13.64 14.60
N GLY A 111 -13.82 -13.58 13.66
CA GLY A 111 -15.15 -13.01 13.91
C GLY A 111 -15.11 -11.49 14.20
N LEU A 112 -14.17 -10.77 13.60
CA LEU A 112 -13.98 -9.33 13.77
C LEU A 112 -14.44 -8.58 12.51
N THR A 113 -15.39 -7.64 12.67
CA THR A 113 -15.92 -6.76 11.63
C THR A 113 -15.20 -5.42 11.63
N GLY A 114 -15.24 -4.69 10.52
CA GLY A 114 -14.64 -3.36 10.33
C GLY A 114 -13.54 -3.32 9.26
N LEU A 115 -13.07 -4.47 8.75
CA LEU A 115 -12.06 -4.55 7.69
C LEU A 115 -12.59 -5.09 6.35
N GLU A 116 -13.89 -5.27 6.19
CA GLU A 116 -14.48 -5.81 4.95
C GLU A 116 -14.17 -4.91 3.74
N PHE A 117 -14.17 -3.59 3.94
CA PHE A 117 -13.86 -2.62 2.88
C PHE A 117 -12.47 -2.82 2.25
N ALA A 118 -11.55 -3.38 3.03
CA ALA A 118 -10.15 -3.52 2.66
C ALA A 118 -9.84 -4.81 1.87
N CYS A 119 -10.79 -5.77 1.80
CA CYS A 119 -10.57 -7.10 1.24
C CYS A 119 -10.09 -7.11 -0.21
N GLY A 120 -10.51 -6.13 -1.01
CA GLY A 120 -10.13 -5.98 -2.41
C GLY A 120 -9.01 -4.95 -2.67
N ILE A 121 -8.50 -4.25 -1.67
CA ILE A 121 -7.45 -3.24 -1.86
C ILE A 121 -6.09 -3.96 -1.99
N PRO A 122 -5.34 -3.78 -3.11
CA PRO A 122 -4.09 -4.52 -3.36
C PRO A 122 -2.88 -3.92 -2.62
N GLY A 123 -3.10 -3.12 -1.60
CA GLY A 123 -2.06 -2.43 -0.80
C GLY A 123 -1.63 -3.20 0.44
N THR A 124 -0.57 -2.71 1.08
CA THR A 124 -0.12 -3.13 2.40
C THR A 124 -0.68 -2.22 3.50
N LEU A 125 -0.67 -2.66 4.75
CA LEU A 125 -1.11 -1.88 5.90
C LEU A 125 -0.39 -0.54 6.00
N GLY A 126 0.96 -0.51 5.88
CA GLY A 126 1.72 0.74 5.92
C GLY A 126 1.31 1.72 4.82
N GLY A 127 1.10 1.23 3.59
CA GLY A 127 0.58 2.06 2.49
C GLY A 127 -0.85 2.55 2.75
N ALA A 128 -1.68 1.74 3.40
CA ALA A 128 -3.04 2.11 3.76
C ALA A 128 -3.08 3.20 4.84
N VAL A 129 -2.25 3.09 5.87
CA VAL A 129 -2.12 4.11 6.93
C VAL A 129 -1.58 5.42 6.35
N MET A 130 -0.54 5.36 5.51
CA MET A 130 0.02 6.56 4.86
C MET A 130 -1.05 7.33 4.06
N MET A 131 -1.88 6.62 3.31
CA MET A 131 -2.84 7.20 2.37
C MET A 131 -4.27 7.31 2.92
N ASN A 132 -4.52 6.93 4.17
CA ASN A 132 -5.87 6.71 4.68
C ASN A 132 -6.72 5.97 3.64
N ALA A 133 -6.31 4.76 3.29
CA ALA A 133 -6.94 3.99 2.22
C ALA A 133 -8.41 3.75 2.52
N SER A 134 -9.26 3.98 1.53
CA SER A 134 -10.72 3.86 1.69
C SER A 134 -11.38 3.21 0.48
N ALA A 135 -12.44 2.46 0.74
CA ALA A 135 -13.32 1.87 -0.26
C ALA A 135 -14.69 1.60 0.36
N TYR A 136 -15.76 1.73 -0.44
CA TYR A 136 -17.12 1.31 -0.05
C TYR A 136 -17.62 1.90 1.29
N GLY A 137 -17.22 3.13 1.61
CA GLY A 137 -17.62 3.81 2.84
C GLY A 137 -16.77 3.52 4.08
N GLY A 138 -15.88 2.51 4.03
CA GLY A 138 -14.90 2.27 5.08
C GLY A 138 -13.55 2.91 4.75
N GLU A 139 -12.77 3.24 5.77
CA GLU A 139 -11.43 3.79 5.63
C GLU A 139 -10.51 3.37 6.80
N THR A 140 -9.20 3.48 6.57
CA THR A 140 -8.19 3.05 7.53
C THR A 140 -8.30 3.76 8.88
N SER A 141 -8.69 5.04 8.89
CA SER A 141 -8.90 5.84 10.10
C SER A 141 -10.02 5.31 11.00
N ASN A 142 -10.94 4.49 10.48
CA ASN A 142 -12.00 3.91 11.30
C ASN A 142 -11.50 2.83 12.27
N VAL A 143 -10.35 2.22 11.97
CA VAL A 143 -9.89 1.02 12.68
C VAL A 143 -8.48 1.15 13.28
N VAL A 144 -7.60 2.00 12.72
CA VAL A 144 -6.23 2.18 13.22
C VAL A 144 -6.23 3.09 14.43
N ILE A 145 -5.72 2.57 15.57
CA ILE A 145 -5.68 3.29 16.86
C ILE A 145 -4.27 3.69 17.29
N GLU A 146 -3.22 2.98 16.86
CA GLU A 146 -1.82 3.29 17.16
C GLU A 146 -0.95 2.86 15.99
N THR A 147 0.11 3.62 15.70
CA THR A 147 1.12 3.25 14.70
C THR A 147 2.52 3.43 15.27
N GLU A 148 3.34 2.39 15.13
CA GLU A 148 4.77 2.41 15.37
C GLU A 148 5.49 2.77 14.06
N TYR A 149 6.41 3.73 14.14
CA TYR A 149 7.15 4.24 12.98
C TYR A 149 8.58 4.62 13.35
N ALA A 150 9.44 4.75 12.36
CA ALA A 150 10.83 5.17 12.54
C ALA A 150 11.16 6.41 11.70
N ASP A 151 12.11 7.22 12.20
CA ASP A 151 12.76 8.28 11.44
C ASP A 151 13.98 7.73 10.63
N LEU A 152 14.63 8.60 9.85
CA LEU A 152 15.81 8.24 9.05
C LEU A 152 17.04 7.93 9.92
N ASN A 153 17.05 8.30 11.21
CA ASN A 153 18.09 7.95 12.16
C ASN A 153 17.84 6.57 12.82
N GLY A 154 16.68 5.95 12.51
CA GLY A 154 16.27 4.68 13.08
C GLY A 154 15.75 4.78 14.51
N ASN A 155 15.38 5.98 14.98
CA ASN A 155 14.65 6.13 16.23
C ASN A 155 13.21 5.71 16.01
N VAL A 156 12.68 4.92 16.94
CA VAL A 156 11.33 4.36 16.86
C VAL A 156 10.40 5.14 17.77
N TYR A 157 9.23 5.46 17.25
CA TYR A 157 8.18 6.23 17.91
C TYR A 157 6.84 5.52 17.78
N LYS A 158 5.89 5.93 18.63
CA LYS A 158 4.48 5.53 18.53
C LYS A 158 3.59 6.77 18.51
N THR A 159 2.48 6.68 17.78
CA THR A 159 1.47 7.73 17.76
C THR A 159 0.06 7.15 17.72
N THR A 160 -0.85 7.84 18.37
CA THR A 160 -2.32 7.68 18.25
C THR A 160 -2.94 8.81 17.44
N GLU A 161 -2.16 9.87 17.15
CA GLU A 161 -2.58 11.03 16.37
C GLU A 161 -2.06 10.92 14.95
N HIS A 162 -2.89 10.41 14.05
CA HIS A 162 -2.51 10.16 12.67
C HIS A 162 -2.80 11.33 11.72
N ASN A 163 -3.58 12.33 12.16
CA ASN A 163 -4.04 13.46 11.33
C ASN A 163 -4.63 12.99 9.98
N PHE A 164 -5.44 11.94 10.03
CA PHE A 164 -6.06 11.36 8.85
C PHE A 164 -6.95 12.36 8.12
N GLY A 165 -6.92 12.31 6.81
CA GLY A 165 -7.80 13.05 5.91
C GLY A 165 -7.91 12.33 4.57
N TYR A 166 -8.60 12.94 3.60
CA TYR A 166 -8.76 12.33 2.28
C TYR A 166 -7.40 12.12 1.59
N ARG A 167 -7.01 10.86 1.43
CA ARG A 167 -5.72 10.42 0.82
C ARG A 167 -4.49 11.02 1.51
N LYS A 168 -4.54 11.20 2.81
CA LYS A 168 -3.41 11.70 3.61
C LYS A 168 -3.44 11.21 5.06
N SER A 169 -2.26 11.21 5.68
CA SER A 169 -2.03 11.10 7.11
C SER A 169 -0.81 11.95 7.49
N MET A 170 -0.39 11.95 8.75
CA MET A 170 0.84 12.60 9.20
C MET A 170 2.10 12.04 8.50
N PHE A 171 2.01 10.84 7.96
CA PHE A 171 3.11 10.17 7.25
C PHE A 171 3.26 10.64 5.80
N THR A 172 2.23 11.27 5.22
CA THR A 172 2.24 11.70 3.82
C THR A 172 3.20 12.87 3.62
N GLY A 173 4.25 12.65 2.82
CA GLY A 173 5.30 13.65 2.55
C GLY A 173 6.28 13.84 3.71
N SER A 174 6.24 13.00 4.74
CA SER A 174 7.22 12.96 5.81
C SER A 174 8.37 11.99 5.48
N GLU A 175 9.44 12.06 6.28
CA GLU A 175 10.55 11.12 6.26
C GLU A 175 10.33 9.91 7.20
N TYR A 176 9.13 9.78 7.75
CA TYR A 176 8.77 8.69 8.65
C TYR A 176 8.39 7.43 7.89
N THR A 177 8.82 6.30 8.41
CA THR A 177 8.51 4.97 7.88
C THR A 177 7.65 4.19 8.87
N ILE A 178 6.48 3.77 8.43
CA ILE A 178 5.57 2.96 9.23
C ILE A 178 6.14 1.54 9.35
N LEU A 179 6.23 1.04 10.59
CA LEU A 179 6.74 -0.30 10.91
C LEU A 179 5.60 -1.28 11.22
N GLU A 180 4.62 -0.84 12.01
CA GLU A 180 3.52 -1.65 12.52
C GLU A 180 2.34 -0.75 12.86
N SER A 181 1.12 -1.29 12.81
CA SER A 181 -0.06 -0.60 13.33
C SER A 181 -0.95 -1.53 14.14
N LYS A 182 -1.59 -0.93 15.14
CA LYS A 182 -2.59 -1.56 15.99
C LYS A 182 -3.98 -1.14 15.51
N LEU A 183 -4.78 -2.14 15.22
CA LEU A 183 -6.15 -1.96 14.74
C LEU A 183 -7.11 -2.43 15.83
N LYS A 184 -8.15 -1.65 16.09
CA LYS A 184 -9.27 -2.05 16.94
C LYS A 184 -10.49 -2.29 16.07
N LEU A 185 -11.07 -3.48 16.21
CA LEU A 185 -12.23 -3.95 15.45
C LEU A 185 -13.39 -4.22 16.42
N GLU A 186 -14.50 -4.70 15.90
CA GLU A 186 -15.66 -5.07 16.68
C GLU A 186 -15.96 -6.57 16.49
N HIS A 187 -16.48 -7.23 17.51
CA HIS A 187 -16.97 -8.61 17.35
C HIS A 187 -18.21 -8.64 16.44
N GLY A 188 -18.22 -9.57 15.50
CA GLY A 188 -19.29 -9.72 14.54
C GLY A 188 -19.57 -11.17 14.16
N ASN A 189 -20.63 -11.39 13.41
CA ASN A 189 -20.95 -12.70 12.88
C ASN A 189 -20.05 -13.02 11.68
N LYS A 190 -19.30 -14.12 11.74
CA LYS A 190 -18.34 -14.53 10.70
C LYS A 190 -19.00 -14.72 9.32
N GLU A 191 -20.21 -15.25 9.28
CA GLU A 191 -20.94 -15.46 8.02
C GLU A 191 -21.39 -14.13 7.41
N GLU A 192 -21.85 -13.18 8.23
CA GLU A 192 -22.21 -11.83 7.77
C GLU A 192 -20.98 -11.09 7.22
N ILE A 193 -19.84 -11.14 7.92
CA ILE A 193 -18.56 -10.58 7.49
C ILE A 193 -18.15 -11.16 6.13
N GLU A 194 -18.19 -12.50 6.00
CA GLU A 194 -17.85 -13.18 4.77
C GLU A 194 -18.77 -12.79 3.61
N ASN A 195 -20.07 -12.73 3.86
CA ASN A 195 -21.06 -12.33 2.85
C ASN A 195 -20.82 -10.89 2.40
N LYS A 196 -20.51 -9.98 3.34
CA LYS A 196 -20.15 -8.59 3.02
C LYS A 196 -18.89 -8.51 2.18
N MET A 197 -17.84 -9.23 2.53
CA MET A 197 -16.61 -9.29 1.73
C MET A 197 -16.88 -9.82 0.31
N LYS A 198 -17.70 -10.87 0.14
CA LYS A 198 -18.10 -11.41 -1.17
C LYS A 198 -18.85 -10.37 -2.00
N GLU A 199 -19.81 -9.65 -1.40
CA GLU A 199 -20.55 -8.57 -2.03
C GLU A 199 -19.61 -7.47 -2.56
N LEU A 200 -18.69 -7.00 -1.71
CA LEU A 200 -17.74 -5.95 -2.05
C LEU A 200 -16.77 -6.38 -3.16
N MET A 201 -16.27 -7.62 -3.10
CA MET A 201 -15.41 -8.19 -4.15
C MET A 201 -16.16 -8.33 -5.47
N LYS A 202 -17.41 -8.79 -5.46
CA LYS A 202 -18.25 -8.86 -6.66
C LYS A 202 -18.44 -7.48 -7.28
N SER A 203 -18.85 -6.49 -6.47
CA SER A 203 -19.01 -5.10 -6.93
C SER A 203 -17.72 -4.53 -7.51
N ARG A 204 -16.54 -4.86 -6.91
CA ARG A 204 -15.25 -4.44 -7.40
C ARG A 204 -14.93 -5.03 -8.77
N ASN A 205 -15.10 -6.33 -8.94
CA ASN A 205 -14.83 -7.05 -10.18
C ASN A 205 -15.73 -6.57 -11.32
N GLU A 206 -16.98 -6.21 -11.02
CA GLU A 206 -17.94 -5.69 -12.01
C GLU A 206 -17.63 -4.25 -12.42
N LYS A 207 -17.05 -3.43 -11.53
CA LYS A 207 -16.92 -1.98 -11.73
C LYS A 207 -15.49 -1.50 -11.98
N GLN A 208 -14.47 -2.31 -11.72
CA GLN A 208 -13.07 -1.91 -11.84
C GLN A 208 -12.27 -2.90 -12.69
N PRO A 209 -11.26 -2.44 -13.46
CA PRO A 209 -10.45 -3.28 -14.33
C PRO A 209 -9.41 -4.08 -13.54
N VAL A 210 -9.85 -4.93 -12.59
CA VAL A 210 -8.99 -5.66 -11.65
C VAL A 210 -8.08 -6.69 -12.33
N ASN A 211 -8.40 -7.09 -13.55
CA ASN A 211 -7.63 -8.01 -14.39
C ASN A 211 -6.57 -7.29 -15.25
N MET A 212 -6.55 -5.96 -15.26
CA MET A 212 -5.60 -5.16 -16.03
C MET A 212 -4.57 -4.51 -15.08
N PRO A 213 -3.28 -4.40 -15.49
CA PRO A 213 -2.30 -3.66 -14.73
C PRO A 213 -2.71 -2.20 -14.54
N SER A 214 -2.74 -1.72 -13.29
CA SER A 214 -3.06 -0.32 -12.96
C SER A 214 -2.52 0.05 -11.59
N ALA A 215 -2.49 1.34 -11.28
CA ALA A 215 -2.17 1.87 -9.95
C ALA A 215 -3.44 2.39 -9.21
N GLY A 216 -4.62 1.84 -9.53
CA GLY A 216 -5.89 2.30 -8.97
C GLY A 216 -6.44 3.54 -9.70
N SER A 217 -7.28 4.32 -9.02
CA SER A 217 -7.81 5.59 -9.56
C SER A 217 -6.68 6.61 -9.67
N THR A 218 -6.46 7.10 -10.89
CA THR A 218 -5.32 7.99 -11.22
C THR A 218 -5.48 9.38 -10.63
N PHE A 219 -6.71 9.90 -10.57
CA PHE A 219 -7.00 11.26 -10.11
C PHE A 219 -7.72 11.26 -8.77
N LYS A 220 -7.35 12.20 -7.91
CA LYS A 220 -8.09 12.49 -6.68
C LYS A 220 -9.50 12.96 -7.03
N ARG A 221 -10.45 12.65 -6.16
CA ARG A 221 -11.81 13.11 -6.29
C ARG A 221 -11.85 14.64 -6.09
N PRO A 222 -12.33 15.42 -7.07
CA PRO A 222 -12.54 16.86 -6.89
C PRO A 222 -13.76 17.11 -5.99
N GLU A 223 -13.79 18.27 -5.35
CA GLU A 223 -14.91 18.66 -4.50
C GLU A 223 -16.22 18.72 -5.30
N GLY A 224 -17.27 18.09 -4.77
CA GLY A 224 -18.58 18.03 -5.40
C GLY A 224 -18.71 17.10 -6.62
N TYR A 225 -17.61 16.48 -7.10
CA TYR A 225 -17.61 15.68 -8.32
C TYR A 225 -16.91 14.33 -8.15
N PHE A 226 -17.04 13.46 -9.15
CA PHE A 226 -16.29 12.21 -9.28
C PHE A 226 -15.38 12.30 -10.48
N ALA A 227 -14.04 12.17 -10.28
CA ALA A 227 -13.08 12.27 -11.37
C ALA A 227 -13.39 11.29 -12.52
N GLY A 228 -13.71 10.02 -12.22
CA GLY A 228 -14.09 9.04 -13.24
C GLY A 228 -15.30 9.47 -14.08
N LYS A 229 -16.32 10.10 -13.46
CA LYS A 229 -17.49 10.61 -14.18
C LYS A 229 -17.13 11.76 -15.11
N LEU A 230 -16.32 12.71 -14.65
CA LEU A 230 -15.86 13.83 -15.47
C LEU A 230 -15.04 13.35 -16.69
N ILE A 231 -14.18 12.36 -16.51
CA ILE A 231 -13.37 11.75 -17.60
C ILE A 231 -14.30 11.03 -18.59
N GLU A 232 -15.30 10.30 -18.10
CA GLU A 232 -16.31 9.63 -18.94
C GLU A 232 -17.14 10.62 -19.73
N ASP A 233 -17.64 11.69 -19.08
CA ASP A 233 -18.43 12.74 -19.73
C ASP A 233 -17.63 13.52 -20.78
N SER A 234 -16.30 13.54 -20.64
CA SER A 234 -15.39 14.10 -21.66
C SER A 234 -15.13 13.16 -22.83
N GLY A 235 -15.75 11.97 -22.88
CA GLY A 235 -15.60 11.01 -23.97
C GLY A 235 -14.27 10.29 -24.00
N LEU A 236 -13.53 10.25 -22.88
CA LEU A 236 -12.15 9.72 -22.85
C LEU A 236 -12.04 8.22 -22.53
N LYS A 237 -13.14 7.50 -22.28
CA LYS A 237 -13.10 6.03 -22.14
C LYS A 237 -12.50 5.38 -23.38
N GLY A 238 -11.53 4.49 -23.19
CA GLY A 238 -10.83 3.80 -24.27
C GLY A 238 -9.78 4.66 -25.00
N TYR A 239 -9.55 5.92 -24.58
CA TYR A 239 -8.50 6.75 -25.14
C TYR A 239 -7.12 6.16 -24.84
N LYS A 240 -6.29 6.00 -25.89
CA LYS A 240 -4.98 5.34 -25.82
C LYS A 240 -3.84 6.27 -26.20
N ILE A 241 -2.73 6.13 -25.46
CA ILE A 241 -1.42 6.67 -25.85
C ILE A 241 -0.40 5.55 -25.64
N GLY A 242 0.21 5.06 -26.70
CA GLY A 242 1.09 3.89 -26.63
C GLY A 242 0.37 2.67 -26.06
N GLY A 243 0.93 2.06 -25.01
CA GLY A 243 0.33 0.94 -24.27
C GLY A 243 -0.69 1.35 -23.21
N ALA A 244 -0.73 2.64 -22.83
CA ALA A 244 -1.64 3.10 -21.79
C ALA A 244 -3.02 3.44 -22.33
N GLU A 245 -4.07 3.05 -21.58
CA GLU A 245 -5.47 3.27 -21.94
C GLU A 245 -6.29 3.77 -20.75
N VAL A 246 -7.17 4.74 -20.98
CA VAL A 246 -8.26 5.06 -20.04
C VAL A 246 -9.24 3.89 -20.07
N SER A 247 -9.40 3.20 -18.96
CA SER A 247 -10.22 1.98 -18.91
C SER A 247 -11.64 2.20 -19.42
N THR A 248 -12.10 1.32 -20.28
CA THR A 248 -13.48 1.30 -20.78
C THR A 248 -14.48 0.88 -19.70
N LEU A 249 -14.03 0.17 -18.66
CA LEU A 249 -14.89 -0.24 -17.55
C LEU A 249 -15.04 0.88 -16.50
N HIS A 250 -13.93 1.58 -16.15
CA HIS A 250 -13.94 2.63 -15.16
C HIS A 250 -12.98 3.77 -15.56
N ALA A 251 -13.53 4.88 -16.02
CA ALA A 251 -12.75 6.00 -16.57
C ALA A 251 -11.76 6.67 -15.58
N GLY A 252 -11.89 6.43 -14.28
CA GLY A 252 -10.92 6.88 -13.28
C GLY A 252 -9.61 6.08 -13.26
N PHE A 253 -9.54 4.96 -14.00
CA PHE A 253 -8.35 4.10 -14.08
C PHE A 253 -7.67 4.28 -15.43
N VAL A 254 -6.34 4.38 -15.38
CA VAL A 254 -5.47 4.16 -16.53
C VAL A 254 -4.92 2.75 -16.38
N VAL A 255 -4.99 1.97 -17.45
CA VAL A 255 -4.52 0.57 -17.51
C VAL A 255 -3.38 0.45 -18.52
N ASN A 256 -2.55 -0.60 -18.34
CA ASN A 256 -1.39 -0.91 -19.18
C ASN A 256 -1.56 -2.26 -19.86
#